data_694a6356177e5739acfe39d16c5efcce
#
_entry.id   694a6356177e5739acfe39d16c5efcce
#
_cell.length_a   1.000
_cell.length_b   1.000
_cell.length_c   1.000
_cell.angle_alpha   90.00
_cell.angle_beta   90.00
_cell.angle_gamma   90.00
#
_symmetry.space_group_name_H-M   'P 1'
#
loop_
_entity.id
_entity.type
_entity.pdbx_description
1 polymer ?
#
loop_
_entity_poly.entity_id
_entity_poly.type
_entity_poly.pdbx_seq_one_letter_code
_entity_poly.pdbx_strand_id
1 'polypeptide(L)'
;MSAMIQEKDDLTYSPGDDLKKSGIYTFMGDVDSESMLPIIEWILHENYIVKKKKKELILMICSNGGDMENAFALIDVMKSSNVPIKTVGLGQIASCGLLIFLAGTHGRRVLTPNTSILSHQYSWGSDGKHHELFAITKEFGLAQQRMIDHYCETTGLDEETVKTKLLPANDVWLSATEAKDLGICDHIAHIVR
;
A
#
# COMPACT_ATOMS: atom_id res chain seq x y z
N MET A 1 17.58 33.47 46.03
CA MET A 1 17.69 32.11 45.48
C MET A 1 16.43 31.85 44.65
N SER A 2 16.52 32.14 43.38
CA SER A 2 15.41 31.97 42.43
C SER A 2 15.48 30.54 41.86
N ALA A 3 14.45 29.77 42.10
CA ALA A 3 14.30 28.44 41.51
C ALA A 3 13.98 28.62 40.02
N MET A 4 14.94 28.31 39.16
CA MET A 4 14.72 28.09 37.74
C MET A 4 13.91 26.79 37.59
N ILE A 5 12.62 26.95 37.34
CA ILE A 5 11.79 25.88 36.85
C ILE A 5 12.23 25.67 35.40
N GLN A 6 12.94 24.58 35.15
CA GLN A 6 13.14 24.05 33.78
C GLN A 6 11.77 23.64 33.24
N GLU A 7 11.24 24.42 32.32
CA GLU A 7 10.24 23.94 31.35
C GLU A 7 10.89 22.84 30.53
N LYS A 8 10.61 21.59 30.90
CA LYS A 8 10.92 20.44 30.07
C LYS A 8 9.92 20.39 28.93
N ASP A 9 10.46 20.61 27.75
CA ASP A 9 10.00 20.09 26.45
C ASP A 9 8.51 19.81 26.37
N ASP A 10 7.76 20.77 25.88
CA ASP A 10 6.52 20.54 25.14
C ASP A 10 6.91 19.72 23.89
N LEU A 11 6.97 18.39 24.05
CA LEU A 11 7.00 17.45 22.96
C LEU A 11 5.76 17.74 22.12
N THR A 12 5.96 18.32 20.95
CA THR A 12 4.93 18.69 19.99
C THR A 12 3.98 17.51 19.83
N TYR A 13 2.78 17.63 20.38
CA TYR A 13 1.73 16.63 20.26
C TYR A 13 1.45 16.36 18.76
N SER A 14 1.63 15.12 18.34
CA SER A 14 1.32 14.65 16.99
C SER A 14 0.16 13.66 17.04
N PRO A 15 -1.05 14.04 16.59
CA PRO A 15 -2.17 13.10 16.51
C PRO A 15 -1.85 11.84 15.71
N GLY A 16 -0.98 11.95 14.71
CA GLY A 16 -0.52 10.82 13.91
C GLY A 16 0.27 9.78 14.71
N ASP A 17 1.06 10.21 15.71
CA ASP A 17 1.80 9.30 16.57
C ASP A 17 0.90 8.50 17.51
N ASP A 18 -0.18 9.10 18.00
CA ASP A 18 -1.16 8.38 18.81
C ASP A 18 -1.97 7.39 17.99
N LEU A 19 -2.29 7.71 16.73
CA LEU A 19 -2.88 6.75 15.80
C LEU A 19 -1.95 5.56 15.55
N LYS A 20 -0.65 5.81 15.29
CA LYS A 20 0.34 4.73 15.12
C LYS A 20 0.43 3.84 16.35
N LYS A 21 0.49 4.42 17.56
CA LYS A 21 0.46 3.68 18.84
C LYS A 21 -0.81 2.84 18.99
N SER A 22 -1.93 3.32 18.45
CA SER A 22 -3.20 2.60 18.44
C SER A 22 -3.31 1.53 17.35
N GLY A 23 -2.30 1.40 16.49
CA GLY A 23 -2.26 0.43 15.40
C GLY A 23 -2.86 0.94 14.09
N ILE A 24 -2.92 2.25 13.91
CA ILE A 24 -3.46 2.89 12.71
C ILE A 24 -2.35 3.75 12.08
N TYR A 25 -2.06 3.49 10.82
CA TYR A 25 -1.16 4.31 10.02
C TYR A 25 -1.92 4.92 8.85
N THR A 26 -1.75 6.22 8.62
CA THR A 26 -2.36 6.92 7.47
C THR A 26 -1.26 7.27 6.49
N PHE A 27 -1.35 6.73 5.29
CA PHE A 27 -0.49 7.03 4.15
C PHE A 27 -1.27 7.84 3.12
N MET A 28 -0.85 9.07 2.89
CA MET A 28 -1.39 9.96 1.87
C MET A 28 -0.24 10.59 1.09
N GLY A 29 -0.04 10.17 -0.14
CA GLY A 29 1.06 10.68 -0.98
C GLY A 29 1.54 9.67 -2.02
N ASP A 30 2.72 9.94 -2.58
CA ASP A 30 3.35 9.11 -3.58
C ASP A 30 4.15 7.96 -2.93
N VAL A 31 4.29 6.87 -3.67
CA VAL A 31 5.05 5.69 -3.25
C VAL A 31 6.52 5.89 -3.61
N ASP A 32 7.35 6.09 -2.61
CA ASP A 32 8.81 6.24 -2.71
C ASP A 32 9.50 5.73 -1.44
N SER A 33 10.83 5.82 -1.38
CA SER A 33 11.59 5.35 -0.23
C SER A 33 11.31 6.14 1.05
N GLU A 34 11.03 7.44 0.96
CA GLU A 34 10.78 8.30 2.12
C GLU A 34 9.43 7.99 2.76
N SER A 35 8.43 7.67 1.95
CA SER A 35 7.08 7.34 2.39
C SER A 35 6.92 5.88 2.82
N MET A 36 7.62 4.94 2.18
CA MET A 36 7.48 3.51 2.48
C MET A 36 8.29 3.06 3.69
N LEU A 37 9.50 3.59 3.88
CA LEU A 37 10.36 3.20 5.01
C LEU A 37 9.67 3.36 6.38
N PRO A 38 9.02 4.48 6.72
CA PRO A 38 8.33 4.62 8.01
C PRO A 38 7.18 3.62 8.21
N ILE A 39 6.50 3.19 7.16
CA ILE A 39 5.43 2.19 7.23
C ILE A 39 6.03 0.81 7.50
N ILE A 40 7.11 0.47 6.79
CA ILE A 40 7.87 -0.77 7.00
C ILE A 40 8.35 -0.86 8.44
N GLU A 41 9.03 0.18 8.95
CA GLU A 41 9.53 0.24 10.32
C GLU A 41 8.40 0.11 11.34
N TRP A 42 7.25 0.75 11.11
CA TRP A 42 6.09 0.62 11.97
C TRP A 42 5.55 -0.81 12.02
N ILE A 43 5.40 -1.48 10.89
CA ILE A 43 4.94 -2.89 10.85
C ILE A 43 5.95 -3.80 11.57
N LEU A 44 7.25 -3.62 11.32
CA LEU A 44 8.30 -4.39 11.98
C LEU A 44 8.31 -4.14 13.50
N HIS A 45 8.18 -2.88 13.94
CA HIS A 45 8.08 -2.54 15.35
C HIS A 45 6.90 -3.25 16.03
N GLU A 46 5.72 -3.24 15.42
CA GLU A 46 4.53 -3.93 15.94
C GLU A 46 4.71 -5.46 15.99
N ASN A 47 5.49 -6.03 15.05
CA ASN A 47 5.74 -7.46 14.99
C ASN A 47 6.87 -7.94 15.92
N TYR A 48 7.92 -7.16 16.12
CA TYR A 48 9.12 -7.63 16.82
C TYR A 48 9.32 -7.00 18.19
N ILE A 49 8.90 -5.74 18.39
CA ILE A 49 9.21 -4.99 19.60
C ILE A 49 8.02 -4.96 20.56
N VAL A 50 6.80 -4.70 20.06
CA VAL A 50 5.61 -4.62 20.90
C VAL A 50 5.28 -6.02 21.48
N LYS A 51 5.34 -6.14 22.80
CA LYS A 51 5.06 -7.43 23.50
C LYS A 51 3.59 -7.84 23.41
N LYS A 52 2.67 -6.91 23.66
CA LYS A 52 1.22 -7.15 23.57
C LYS A 52 0.74 -6.83 22.17
N LYS A 53 0.66 -7.85 21.32
CA LYS A 53 0.23 -7.68 19.92
C LYS A 53 -1.19 -7.13 19.82
N LYS A 54 -1.40 -6.30 18.82
CA LYS A 54 -2.71 -5.82 18.42
C LYS A 54 -3.48 -6.94 17.73
N LYS A 55 -4.80 -6.83 17.70
CA LYS A 55 -5.65 -7.79 16.97
C LYS A 55 -5.49 -7.63 15.46
N GLU A 56 -5.24 -6.40 15.01
CA GLU A 56 -4.97 -6.03 13.63
C GLU A 56 -4.22 -4.70 13.59
N LEU A 57 -3.50 -4.46 12.50
CA LEU A 57 -2.98 -3.15 12.11
C LEU A 57 -3.87 -2.59 11.01
N ILE A 58 -4.07 -1.28 10.99
CA ILE A 58 -4.89 -0.60 9.98
C ILE A 58 -3.99 0.33 9.18
N LEU A 59 -3.86 0.09 7.88
CA LEU A 59 -3.18 0.97 6.94
C LEU A 59 -4.22 1.68 6.07
N MET A 60 -4.39 2.97 6.30
CA MET A 60 -5.24 3.83 5.49
C MET A 60 -4.44 4.39 4.32
N ILE A 61 -4.98 4.30 3.11
CA ILE A 61 -4.23 4.59 1.87
C ILE A 61 -5.01 5.56 0.99
N CYS A 62 -4.36 6.66 0.61
CA CYS A 62 -4.76 7.55 -0.48
C CYS A 62 -3.50 7.89 -1.27
N SER A 63 -3.33 7.35 -2.49
CA SER A 63 -2.07 7.45 -3.24
C SER A 63 -2.29 7.41 -4.74
N ASN A 64 -1.52 8.20 -5.46
CA ASN A 64 -1.43 8.15 -6.92
C ASN A 64 -0.51 7.00 -7.42
N GLY A 65 0.22 6.33 -6.53
CA GLY A 65 1.23 5.33 -6.85
C GLY A 65 2.63 5.92 -6.82
N GLY A 66 3.56 5.33 -7.58
CA GLY A 66 4.96 5.74 -7.65
C GLY A 66 5.88 4.54 -7.92
N ASP A 67 6.94 4.43 -7.15
CA ASP A 67 8.01 3.44 -7.34
C ASP A 67 7.57 2.02 -6.98
N MET A 68 7.78 1.10 -7.92
CA MET A 68 7.33 -0.30 -7.80
C MET A 68 8.21 -1.10 -6.83
N GLU A 69 9.50 -0.88 -6.80
CA GLU A 69 10.43 -1.58 -5.91
C GLU A 69 10.12 -1.25 -4.45
N ASN A 70 9.86 0.01 -4.15
CA ASN A 70 9.46 0.46 -2.81
C ASN A 70 8.08 -0.08 -2.42
N ALA A 71 7.13 -0.17 -3.37
CA ALA A 71 5.84 -0.80 -3.14
C ALA A 71 6.00 -2.28 -2.78
N PHE A 72 6.76 -3.05 -3.55
CA PHE A 72 6.97 -4.47 -3.27
C PHE A 72 7.77 -4.73 -2.00
N ALA A 73 8.72 -3.85 -1.63
CA ALA A 73 9.39 -3.93 -0.34
C ALA A 73 8.38 -3.85 0.83
N LEU A 74 7.44 -2.92 0.76
CA LEU A 74 6.36 -2.83 1.75
C LEU A 74 5.41 -4.04 1.68
N ILE A 75 5.01 -4.48 0.50
CA ILE A 75 4.13 -5.65 0.28
C ILE A 75 4.72 -6.90 0.93
N ASP A 76 6.02 -7.16 0.76
CA ASP A 76 6.70 -8.31 1.36
C ASP A 76 6.68 -8.26 2.89
N VAL A 77 6.88 -7.08 3.47
CA VAL A 77 6.76 -6.87 4.92
C VAL A 77 5.31 -7.06 5.39
N MET A 78 4.33 -6.56 4.64
CA MET A 78 2.91 -6.77 4.96
C MET A 78 2.53 -8.25 4.92
N LYS A 79 2.95 -8.99 3.90
CA LYS A 79 2.69 -10.44 3.75
C LYS A 79 3.38 -11.27 4.84
N SER A 80 4.55 -10.85 5.33
CA SER A 80 5.29 -11.53 6.40
C SER A 80 4.80 -11.19 7.82
N SER A 81 3.86 -10.25 7.96
CA SER A 81 3.36 -9.81 9.26
C SER A 81 2.55 -10.89 9.98
N ASN A 82 2.90 -11.17 11.25
CA ASN A 82 2.10 -12.05 12.12
C ASN A 82 0.82 -11.39 12.65
N VAL A 83 0.75 -10.05 12.56
CA VAL A 83 -0.45 -9.28 12.92
C VAL A 83 -1.21 -8.99 11.64
N PRO A 84 -2.49 -9.39 11.53
CA PRO A 84 -3.27 -9.10 10.33
C PRO A 84 -3.29 -7.61 9.99
N ILE A 85 -3.16 -7.28 8.71
CA ILE A 85 -3.17 -5.90 8.23
C ILE A 85 -4.47 -5.64 7.46
N LYS A 86 -5.29 -4.75 8.01
CA LYS A 86 -6.45 -4.21 7.33
C LYS A 86 -6.02 -3.02 6.48
N THR A 87 -6.30 -3.06 5.18
CA THR A 87 -6.14 -1.90 4.29
C THR A 87 -7.45 -1.16 4.11
N VAL A 88 -7.40 0.16 4.17
CA VAL A 88 -8.56 1.03 3.97
C VAL A 88 -8.24 2.05 2.88
N GLY A 89 -8.91 1.94 1.77
CA GLY A 89 -8.74 2.87 0.64
C GLY A 89 -9.63 4.09 0.77
N LEU A 90 -9.02 5.27 0.58
CA LEU A 90 -9.63 6.57 0.72
C LEU A 90 -9.43 7.40 -0.54
N GLY A 91 -10.43 8.17 -0.96
CA GLY A 91 -10.31 9.12 -2.06
C GLY A 91 -9.88 8.46 -3.37
N GLN A 92 -8.57 8.30 -3.57
CA GLN A 92 -8.01 7.63 -4.74
C GLN A 92 -6.93 6.63 -4.35
N ILE A 93 -6.95 5.47 -4.99
CA ILE A 93 -5.89 4.46 -4.91
C ILE A 93 -5.49 4.10 -6.34
N ALA A 94 -4.28 4.46 -6.74
CA ALA A 94 -3.81 4.30 -8.11
C ALA A 94 -2.47 3.56 -8.19
N SER A 95 -2.27 2.78 -9.25
CA SER A 95 -0.96 2.22 -9.60
C SER A 95 -0.34 1.42 -8.43
N CYS A 96 0.90 1.73 -8.02
CA CYS A 96 1.55 1.08 -6.88
C CYS A 96 0.78 1.23 -5.56
N GLY A 97 0.00 2.30 -5.37
CA GLY A 97 -0.91 2.44 -4.23
C GLY A 97 -1.99 1.35 -4.19
N LEU A 98 -2.48 0.94 -5.37
CA LEU A 98 -3.42 -0.19 -5.50
C LEU A 98 -2.74 -1.52 -5.16
N LEU A 99 -1.51 -1.75 -5.60
CA LEU A 99 -0.76 -2.97 -5.25
C LEU A 99 -0.57 -3.10 -3.73
N ILE A 100 -0.22 -2.00 -3.05
CA ILE A 100 -0.12 -1.98 -1.59
C ILE A 100 -1.48 -2.25 -0.93
N PHE A 101 -2.56 -1.65 -1.43
CA PHE A 101 -3.90 -1.90 -0.91
C PHE A 101 -4.30 -3.38 -1.02
N LEU A 102 -4.01 -4.01 -2.16
CA LEU A 102 -4.29 -5.42 -2.41
C LEU A 102 -3.55 -6.37 -1.46
N ALA A 103 -2.38 -5.97 -0.92
CA ALA A 103 -1.60 -6.75 0.04
C ALA A 103 -2.24 -6.83 1.44
N GLY A 104 -3.33 -6.13 1.69
CA GLY A 104 -4.13 -6.28 2.92
C GLY A 104 -4.59 -7.71 3.12
N THR A 105 -4.63 -8.15 4.38
CA THR A 105 -5.09 -9.50 4.75
C THR A 105 -6.46 -9.77 4.14
N HIS A 106 -6.62 -10.91 3.46
CA HIS A 106 -7.87 -11.30 2.82
C HIS A 106 -9.06 -11.24 3.81
N GLY A 107 -10.18 -10.71 3.37
CA GLY A 107 -11.35 -10.42 4.20
C GLY A 107 -11.26 -9.08 4.95
N ARG A 108 -10.14 -8.32 4.81
CA ARG A 108 -9.89 -7.06 5.54
C ARG A 108 -9.55 -5.87 4.65
N ARG A 109 -9.74 -5.99 3.34
CA ARG A 109 -9.53 -4.88 2.39
C ARG A 109 -10.83 -4.09 2.24
N VAL A 110 -10.83 -2.84 2.68
CA VAL A 110 -12.02 -1.99 2.75
C VAL A 110 -11.85 -0.77 1.86
N LEU A 111 -12.81 -0.50 1.00
CA LEU A 111 -12.91 0.78 0.28
C LEU A 111 -13.99 1.66 0.90
N THR A 112 -13.73 2.95 0.98
CA THR A 112 -14.83 3.88 1.27
C THR A 112 -15.68 4.09 0.01
N PRO A 113 -16.99 4.45 0.15
CA PRO A 113 -17.89 4.55 -1.01
C PRO A 113 -17.44 5.51 -2.12
N ASN A 114 -16.65 6.53 -1.74
CA ASN A 114 -16.16 7.55 -2.68
C ASN A 114 -14.75 7.29 -3.21
N THR A 115 -14.18 6.10 -2.93
CA THR A 115 -12.84 5.76 -3.43
C THR A 115 -12.91 5.42 -4.91
N SER A 116 -12.07 6.07 -5.71
CA SER A 116 -11.77 5.69 -7.09
C SER A 116 -10.47 4.91 -7.17
N ILE A 117 -10.43 3.95 -8.08
CA ILE A 117 -9.29 3.06 -8.27
C ILE A 117 -8.77 3.23 -9.69
N LEU A 118 -7.45 3.34 -9.84
CA LEU A 118 -6.77 3.29 -11.13
C LEU A 118 -5.84 2.10 -11.20
N SER A 119 -6.08 1.25 -12.19
CA SER A 119 -5.16 0.17 -12.60
C SER A 119 -4.65 0.43 -14.01
N HIS A 120 -3.36 0.21 -14.24
CA HIS A 120 -2.73 0.36 -15.54
C HIS A 120 -1.50 -0.54 -15.64
N GLN A 121 -1.01 -0.75 -16.87
CA GLN A 121 0.23 -1.49 -17.11
C GLN A 121 1.42 -0.78 -16.46
N TYR A 122 2.44 -1.57 -16.12
CA TYR A 122 3.71 -1.00 -15.66
C TYR A 122 4.31 -0.08 -16.71
N SER A 123 4.52 1.16 -16.36
CA SER A 123 5.17 2.15 -17.22
C SER A 123 6.58 2.45 -16.70
N TRP A 124 7.55 2.39 -17.60
CA TRP A 124 8.94 2.68 -17.28
C TRP A 124 9.64 3.33 -18.47
N GLY A 125 10.78 3.94 -18.21
CA GLY A 125 11.66 4.46 -19.24
C GLY A 125 13.11 4.19 -18.86
N SER A 126 13.97 3.95 -19.84
CA SER A 126 15.39 3.80 -19.62
C SER A 126 16.19 4.37 -20.77
N ASP A 127 17.34 4.92 -20.45
CA ASP A 127 18.36 5.38 -21.38
C ASP A 127 19.70 4.76 -20.99
N GLY A 128 20.51 4.35 -21.98
CA GLY A 128 21.78 3.71 -21.70
C GLY A 128 22.39 3.02 -22.91
N LYS A 129 23.55 2.37 -22.72
CA LYS A 129 24.22 1.58 -23.74
C LYS A 129 23.44 0.30 -24.03
N HIS A 130 23.61 -0.23 -25.24
CA HIS A 130 22.89 -1.41 -25.73
C HIS A 130 22.90 -2.61 -24.74
N HIS A 131 24.04 -2.95 -24.12
CA HIS A 131 24.12 -4.06 -23.17
C HIS A 131 23.43 -3.76 -21.83
N GLU A 132 23.37 -2.49 -21.41
CA GLU A 132 22.64 -2.04 -20.23
C GLU A 132 21.14 -2.16 -20.45
N LEU A 133 20.66 -1.79 -21.64
CA LEU A 133 19.23 -1.91 -22.01
C LEU A 133 18.73 -3.36 -22.00
N PHE A 134 19.59 -4.34 -22.36
CA PHE A 134 19.22 -5.75 -22.24
C PHE A 134 18.99 -6.19 -20.79
N ALA A 135 19.86 -5.77 -19.87
CA ALA A 135 19.70 -6.08 -18.46
C ALA A 135 18.42 -5.45 -17.88
N ILE A 136 18.15 -4.21 -18.25
CA ILE A 136 16.96 -3.47 -17.84
C ILE A 136 15.67 -4.11 -18.41
N THR A 137 15.70 -4.59 -19.66
CA THR A 137 14.55 -5.31 -20.26
C THR A 137 14.23 -6.58 -19.46
N LYS A 138 15.24 -7.29 -18.96
CA LYS A 138 15.02 -8.46 -18.12
C LYS A 138 14.35 -8.08 -16.80
N GLU A 139 14.84 -7.02 -16.14
CA GLU A 139 14.24 -6.52 -14.89
C GLU A 139 12.78 -6.10 -15.11
N PHE A 140 12.50 -5.36 -16.18
CA PHE A 140 11.13 -5.00 -16.56
C PHE A 140 10.20 -6.23 -16.65
N GLY A 141 10.66 -7.31 -17.31
CA GLY A 141 9.88 -8.55 -17.40
C GLY A 141 9.61 -9.17 -16.02
N LEU A 142 10.58 -9.12 -15.11
CA LEU A 142 10.40 -9.60 -13.73
C LEU A 142 9.41 -8.74 -12.95
N ALA A 143 9.51 -7.42 -13.07
CA ALA A 143 8.60 -6.49 -12.40
C ALA A 143 7.16 -6.64 -12.89
N GLN A 144 6.98 -6.76 -14.22
CA GLN A 144 5.67 -6.99 -14.82
C GLN A 144 5.05 -8.32 -14.35
N GLN A 145 5.84 -9.40 -14.31
CA GLN A 145 5.35 -10.69 -13.85
C GLN A 145 4.97 -10.65 -12.37
N ARG A 146 5.82 -10.06 -11.50
CA ARG A 146 5.49 -9.86 -10.08
C ARG A 146 4.16 -9.12 -9.90
N MET A 147 3.92 -8.08 -10.69
CA MET A 147 2.67 -7.33 -10.64
C MET A 147 1.47 -8.20 -11.02
N ILE A 148 1.56 -8.96 -12.11
CA ILE A 148 0.49 -9.87 -12.56
C ILE A 148 0.21 -10.94 -11.50
N ASP A 149 1.26 -11.60 -11.00
CA ASP A 149 1.15 -12.63 -9.96
C ASP A 149 0.49 -12.08 -8.70
N HIS A 150 0.85 -10.86 -8.29
CA HIS A 150 0.25 -10.19 -7.16
C HIS A 150 -1.25 -9.91 -7.35
N TYR A 151 -1.66 -9.45 -8.54
CA TYR A 151 -3.08 -9.31 -8.86
C TYR A 151 -3.81 -10.64 -8.81
N CYS A 152 -3.28 -11.69 -9.45
CA CYS A 152 -3.89 -13.01 -9.45
C CYS A 152 -4.05 -13.57 -8.02
N GLU A 153 -2.99 -13.50 -7.22
CA GLU A 153 -2.98 -13.98 -5.84
C GLU A 153 -4.03 -13.26 -4.96
N THR A 154 -4.12 -11.95 -5.10
CA THR A 154 -4.92 -11.13 -4.20
C THR A 154 -6.38 -10.99 -4.60
N THR A 155 -6.69 -11.06 -5.89
CA THR A 155 -8.07 -10.96 -6.41
C THR A 155 -8.72 -12.31 -6.67
N GLY A 156 -7.91 -13.37 -6.87
CA GLY A 156 -8.38 -14.68 -7.31
C GLY A 156 -8.70 -14.76 -8.81
N LEU A 157 -8.41 -13.72 -9.59
CA LEU A 157 -8.58 -13.71 -11.03
C LEU A 157 -7.43 -14.50 -11.70
N ASP A 158 -7.71 -15.10 -12.87
CA ASP A 158 -6.67 -15.68 -13.70
C ASP A 158 -5.86 -14.60 -14.45
N GLU A 159 -4.70 -14.97 -14.95
CA GLU A 159 -3.76 -14.06 -15.61
C GLU A 159 -4.38 -13.38 -16.84
N GLU A 160 -5.20 -14.09 -17.63
CA GLU A 160 -5.86 -13.55 -18.81
C GLU A 160 -6.86 -12.47 -18.42
N THR A 161 -7.65 -12.72 -17.37
CA THR A 161 -8.61 -11.76 -16.82
C THR A 161 -7.89 -10.53 -16.24
N VAL A 162 -6.80 -10.73 -15.52
CA VAL A 162 -5.98 -9.62 -15.01
C VAL A 162 -5.47 -8.75 -16.16
N LYS A 163 -4.87 -9.35 -17.19
CA LYS A 163 -4.35 -8.62 -18.35
C LYS A 163 -5.43 -7.88 -19.13
N THR A 164 -6.62 -8.46 -19.26
CA THR A 164 -7.70 -7.87 -20.05
C THR A 164 -8.56 -6.87 -19.29
N LYS A 165 -8.75 -7.06 -17.98
CA LYS A 165 -9.64 -6.24 -17.15
C LYS A 165 -8.94 -5.19 -16.31
N LEU A 166 -7.72 -5.49 -15.84
CA LEU A 166 -6.98 -4.60 -14.91
C LEU A 166 -5.74 -3.99 -15.55
N LEU A 167 -5.14 -4.65 -16.54
CA LEU A 167 -3.90 -4.22 -17.19
C LEU A 167 -4.02 -4.18 -18.73
N PRO A 168 -5.14 -3.70 -19.33
CA PRO A 168 -5.21 -3.50 -20.78
C PRO A 168 -4.26 -2.35 -21.20
N ALA A 169 -4.21 -2.06 -22.49
CA ALA A 169 -3.39 -0.97 -23.03
C ALA A 169 -3.81 0.43 -22.56
N ASN A 170 -5.05 0.58 -22.12
CA ASN A 170 -5.58 1.84 -21.59
C ASN A 170 -5.70 1.77 -20.07
N ASP A 171 -5.66 2.94 -19.42
CA ASP A 171 -5.94 3.07 -17.99
C ASP A 171 -7.35 2.60 -17.64
N VAL A 172 -7.47 1.87 -16.55
CA VAL A 172 -8.74 1.34 -16.03
C VAL A 172 -9.11 2.07 -14.77
N TRP A 173 -10.16 2.87 -14.85
CA TRP A 173 -10.77 3.51 -13.70
C TRP A 173 -11.96 2.70 -13.19
N LEU A 174 -11.99 2.45 -11.88
CA LEU A 174 -13.04 1.68 -11.23
C LEU A 174 -13.62 2.48 -10.05
N SER A 175 -14.93 2.40 -9.90
CA SER A 175 -15.63 2.74 -8.66
C SER A 175 -15.36 1.67 -7.59
N ALA A 176 -15.66 1.98 -6.34
CA ALA A 176 -15.57 1.01 -5.25
C ALA A 176 -16.41 -0.25 -5.51
N THR A 177 -17.58 -0.12 -6.16
CA THR A 177 -18.44 -1.26 -6.50
C THR A 177 -17.83 -2.15 -7.55
N GLU A 178 -17.35 -1.59 -8.67
CA GLU A 178 -16.67 -2.35 -9.72
C GLU A 178 -15.41 -3.03 -9.21
N ALA A 179 -14.65 -2.36 -8.33
CA ALA A 179 -13.48 -2.94 -7.67
C ALA A 179 -13.84 -4.15 -6.79
N LYS A 180 -14.98 -4.08 -6.09
CA LYS A 180 -15.48 -5.19 -5.29
C LYS A 180 -15.88 -6.38 -6.16
N ASP A 181 -16.54 -6.15 -7.28
CA ASP A 181 -16.97 -7.19 -8.21
C ASP A 181 -15.78 -7.92 -8.87
N LEU A 182 -14.62 -7.25 -8.95
CA LEU A 182 -13.34 -7.81 -9.43
C LEU A 182 -12.47 -8.40 -8.30
N GLY A 183 -12.97 -8.49 -7.06
CA GLY A 183 -12.21 -9.04 -5.94
C GLY A 183 -11.08 -8.17 -5.42
N ILE A 184 -11.00 -6.89 -5.85
CA ILE A 184 -9.99 -5.93 -5.39
C ILE A 184 -10.19 -5.60 -3.91
N CYS A 185 -11.43 -5.49 -3.45
CA CYS A 185 -11.73 -5.28 -2.03
C CYS A 185 -12.73 -6.30 -1.50
N ASP A 186 -12.74 -6.49 -0.19
CA ASP A 186 -13.64 -7.40 0.50
C ASP A 186 -14.92 -6.69 0.95
N HIS A 187 -14.80 -5.40 1.32
CA HIS A 187 -15.91 -4.61 1.83
C HIS A 187 -15.91 -3.18 1.30
N ILE A 188 -17.11 -2.60 1.18
CA ILE A 188 -17.30 -1.16 1.00
C ILE A 188 -17.99 -0.65 2.27
N ALA A 189 -17.35 0.26 3.00
CA ALA A 189 -17.86 0.77 4.27
C ALA A 189 -17.32 2.17 4.61
N HIS A 190 -18.07 2.88 5.45
CA HIS A 190 -17.56 4.07 6.14
C HIS A 190 -16.58 3.67 7.24
N ILE A 191 -15.57 4.51 7.50
CA ILE A 191 -14.45 4.18 8.41
C ILE A 191 -14.87 4.27 9.88
N VAL A 192 -15.65 5.28 10.20
CA VAL A 192 -16.12 5.59 11.56
C VAL A 192 -17.63 5.53 11.58
N ARG A 193 -18.16 4.74 12.48
CA ARG A 193 -19.58 4.71 12.83
C ARG A 193 -19.75 4.77 14.34
#